data_50532b9ebda4e68bd1f50ad2cbc4cb87
#
_entry.id   50532b9ebda4e68bd1f50ad2cbc4cb87
#
_cell.length_a   1.000
_cell.length_b   1.000
_cell.length_c   1.000
_cell.angle_alpha   90.00
_cell.angle_beta   90.00
_cell.angle_gamma   90.00
#
_symmetry.space_group_name_H-M   'P 1'
#
loop_
_entity.id
_entity.type
_entity.pdbx_description
1 polymer ?
#
loop_
_entity_poly.entity_id
_entity_poly.type
_entity_poly.pdbx_seq_one_letter_code
_entity_poly.pdbx_strand_id
1 'polypeptide(L)'
;MNPLEDSKANPFEIAKQAAAVIAEKTGVAQHDIALTLGSGWAKAADIIGETVATIDATEVPGFSAPAVVGHLPTIRSIKLPNGKHALVLGARTHYYEGHGVRRVVHGVRTAAATGAKIMVLTNGCGGIKETWAEGTPVL
;
A
#
# COMPACT_ATOMS: atom_id res chain seq x y z
N MET A 1 3.69 -4.94 19.77
CA MET A 1 4.96 -5.20 19.07
C MET A 1 4.64 -5.62 17.64
N ASN A 2 5.26 -5.01 16.64
CA ASN A 2 5.01 -5.37 15.25
C ASN A 2 5.66 -6.73 14.94
N PRO A 3 4.93 -7.69 14.34
CA PRO A 3 5.45 -9.05 14.11
C PRO A 3 6.70 -9.08 13.21
N LEU A 4 6.95 -8.04 12.42
CA LEU A 4 8.14 -7.93 11.57
C LEU A 4 9.41 -7.51 12.34
N GLU A 5 9.29 -7.13 13.60
CA GLU A 5 10.43 -6.82 14.50
C GLU A 5 11.09 -8.10 15.03
N ASP A 6 10.35 -9.20 15.08
CA ASP A 6 10.95 -10.50 15.40
C ASP A 6 11.77 -11.01 14.22
N SER A 7 13.10 -11.07 14.39
CA SER A 7 14.02 -11.54 13.35
C SER A 7 13.78 -13.01 12.93
N LYS A 8 13.16 -13.81 13.79
CA LYS A 8 12.83 -15.22 13.53
C LYS A 8 11.52 -15.41 12.79
N ALA A 9 10.63 -14.41 12.81
CA ALA A 9 9.36 -14.48 12.09
C ALA A 9 9.57 -14.48 10.58
N ASN A 10 8.81 -15.33 9.87
CA ASN A 10 8.85 -15.37 8.41
C ASN A 10 8.04 -14.20 7.83
N PRO A 11 8.66 -13.24 7.13
CA PRO A 11 7.95 -12.08 6.62
C PRO A 11 6.93 -12.41 5.52
N PHE A 12 7.07 -13.53 4.83
CA PHE A 12 6.10 -13.98 3.83
C PHE A 12 4.84 -14.56 4.48
N GLU A 13 4.99 -15.26 5.61
CA GLU A 13 3.82 -15.74 6.37
C GLU A 13 3.05 -14.57 7.00
N ILE A 14 3.74 -13.54 7.50
CA ILE A 14 3.09 -12.31 7.97
C ILE A 14 2.34 -11.62 6.83
N ALA A 15 2.91 -11.56 5.63
CA ALA A 15 2.25 -11.00 4.47
C ALA A 15 0.99 -11.80 4.04
N LYS A 16 1.01 -13.12 4.15
CA LYS A 16 -0.17 -13.97 3.92
C LYS A 16 -1.26 -13.73 4.96
N GLN A 17 -0.89 -13.58 6.24
CA GLN A 17 -1.83 -13.22 7.29
C GLN A 17 -2.45 -11.85 7.03
N ALA A 18 -1.64 -10.87 6.62
CA ALA A 18 -2.12 -9.55 6.22
C ALA A 18 -3.11 -9.62 5.05
N ALA A 19 -2.80 -10.41 4.02
CA ALA A 19 -3.69 -10.61 2.87
C ALA A 19 -5.02 -11.28 3.28
N ALA A 20 -5.00 -12.25 4.21
CA ALA A 20 -6.19 -12.88 4.73
C ALA A 20 -7.09 -11.90 5.49
N VAL A 21 -6.51 -11.05 6.34
CA VAL A 21 -7.25 -9.99 7.05
C VAL A 21 -7.83 -8.96 6.07
N ILE A 22 -7.09 -8.59 5.03
CA ILE A 22 -7.61 -7.70 3.97
C ILE A 22 -8.81 -8.35 3.28
N ALA A 23 -8.71 -9.62 2.88
CA ALA A 23 -9.80 -10.33 2.23
C ALA A 23 -11.05 -10.42 3.13
N GLU A 24 -10.89 -10.74 4.40
CA GLU A 24 -11.97 -10.80 5.38
C GLU A 24 -12.67 -9.45 5.53
N LYS A 25 -11.89 -8.38 5.77
CA LYS A 25 -12.43 -7.04 6.03
C LYS A 25 -13.03 -6.36 4.80
N THR A 26 -12.51 -6.64 3.62
CA THR A 26 -12.99 -6.03 2.37
C THR A 26 -14.04 -6.86 1.65
N GLY A 27 -14.16 -8.15 1.97
CA GLY A 27 -14.98 -9.09 1.20
C GLY A 27 -14.41 -9.43 -0.18
N VAL A 28 -13.20 -8.98 -0.49
CA VAL A 28 -12.52 -9.20 -1.78
C VAL A 28 -11.39 -10.21 -1.61
N ALA A 29 -11.60 -11.41 -2.11
CA ALA A 29 -10.66 -12.52 -1.93
C ALA A 29 -9.32 -12.34 -2.68
N GLN A 30 -9.34 -11.61 -3.80
CA GLN A 30 -8.16 -11.42 -4.64
C GLN A 30 -8.15 -10.01 -5.25
N HIS A 31 -6.95 -9.44 -5.34
CA HIS A 31 -6.70 -8.20 -6.07
C HIS A 31 -5.81 -8.48 -7.28
N ASP A 32 -6.05 -7.78 -8.40
CA ASP A 32 -5.31 -7.97 -9.66
C ASP A 32 -4.12 -7.03 -9.77
N ILE A 33 -4.26 -5.83 -9.22
CA ILE A 33 -3.25 -4.77 -9.21
C ILE A 33 -3.18 -4.14 -7.82
N ALA A 34 -2.01 -3.71 -7.42
CA ALA A 34 -1.83 -2.92 -6.20
C ALA A 34 -1.14 -1.59 -6.52
N LEU A 35 -1.51 -0.54 -5.78
CA LEU A 35 -0.96 0.79 -5.93
C LEU A 35 -0.58 1.35 -4.56
N THR A 36 0.59 1.98 -4.47
CA THR A 36 0.91 2.84 -3.34
C THR A 36 0.68 4.28 -3.75
N LEU A 37 -0.34 4.92 -3.16
CA LEU A 37 -0.73 6.29 -3.44
C LEU A 37 -0.45 7.16 -2.21
N GLY A 38 0.81 7.53 -2.06
CA GLY A 38 1.28 8.42 -0.99
C GLY A 38 1.10 9.90 -1.33
N SER A 39 1.95 10.74 -0.75
CA SER A 39 1.95 12.21 -0.83
C SER A 39 1.55 12.77 -2.18
N GLY A 40 0.44 13.52 -2.21
CA GLY A 40 -0.09 14.16 -3.42
C GLY A 40 -0.94 13.25 -4.32
N TRP A 41 -0.88 11.93 -4.19
CA TRP A 41 -1.56 10.97 -5.07
C TRP A 41 -2.85 10.36 -4.47
N ALA A 42 -3.19 10.67 -3.21
CA ALA A 42 -4.32 10.04 -2.52
C ALA A 42 -5.65 10.17 -3.28
N LYS A 43 -5.89 11.31 -3.93
CA LYS A 43 -7.11 11.55 -4.72
C LYS A 43 -7.20 10.70 -5.99
N ALA A 44 -6.08 10.15 -6.48
CA ALA A 44 -6.11 9.24 -7.62
C ALA A 44 -6.93 7.97 -7.32
N ALA A 45 -6.99 7.56 -6.07
CA ALA A 45 -7.82 6.43 -5.64
C ALA A 45 -9.32 6.65 -5.91
N ASP A 46 -9.79 7.90 -5.93
CA ASP A 46 -11.20 8.23 -6.09
C ASP A 46 -11.66 8.20 -7.56
N ILE A 47 -10.72 8.20 -8.51
CA ILE A 47 -11.01 8.26 -9.95
C ILE A 47 -10.72 6.95 -10.69
N ILE A 48 -10.06 5.97 -10.07
CA ILE A 48 -9.71 4.71 -10.74
C ILE A 48 -10.85 3.68 -10.72
N GLY A 49 -11.83 3.84 -9.84
CA GLY A 49 -12.96 2.93 -9.72
C GLY A 49 -13.80 3.18 -8.47
N GLU A 50 -14.70 2.25 -8.20
CA GLU A 50 -15.60 2.29 -7.04
C GLU A 50 -14.91 1.71 -5.80
N THR A 51 -14.86 2.47 -4.70
CA THR A 51 -14.34 1.96 -3.43
C THR A 51 -15.33 0.95 -2.84
N VAL A 52 -14.93 -0.29 -2.76
CA VAL A 52 -15.69 -1.39 -2.16
C VAL A 52 -15.58 -1.35 -0.63
N ALA A 53 -14.36 -1.14 -0.11
CA ALA A 53 -14.10 -1.06 1.31
C ALA A 53 -12.85 -0.23 1.60
N THR A 54 -12.84 0.39 2.77
CA THR A 54 -11.68 1.09 3.34
C THR A 54 -11.44 0.56 4.73
N ILE A 55 -10.21 0.14 5.03
CA ILE A 55 -9.80 -0.40 6.31
C ILE A 55 -8.61 0.40 6.87
N ASP A 56 -8.49 0.42 8.19
CA ASP A 56 -7.32 0.97 8.85
C ASP A 56 -6.15 -0.02 8.71
N ALA A 57 -5.04 0.43 8.18
CA ALA A 57 -3.86 -0.42 7.99
C ALA A 57 -3.28 -0.92 9.35
N THR A 58 -3.51 -0.20 10.44
CA THR A 58 -3.03 -0.63 11.77
C THR A 58 -3.72 -1.90 12.28
N GLU A 59 -4.87 -2.23 11.71
CA GLU A 59 -5.59 -3.49 12.01
C GLU A 59 -5.06 -4.67 11.18
N VAL A 60 -4.13 -4.43 10.26
CA VAL A 60 -3.56 -5.44 9.36
C VAL A 60 -2.16 -5.83 9.84
N PRO A 61 -1.88 -7.13 10.05
CA PRO A 61 -0.59 -7.60 10.56
C PRO A 61 0.60 -7.04 9.77
N GLY A 62 1.60 -6.52 10.49
CA GLY A 62 2.84 -5.98 9.91
C GLY A 62 2.77 -4.53 9.44
N PHE A 63 1.58 -3.97 9.26
CA PHE A 63 1.43 -2.53 9.01
C PHE A 63 1.53 -1.72 10.31
N SER A 64 1.76 -0.43 10.18
CA SER A 64 1.94 0.49 11.31
C SER A 64 1.21 1.80 11.05
N ALA A 65 0.96 2.53 12.11
CA ALA A 65 0.56 3.93 11.98
C ALA A 65 1.63 4.72 11.21
N PRO A 66 1.24 5.68 10.36
CA PRO A 66 2.20 6.54 9.67
C PRO A 66 2.95 7.41 10.69
N ALA A 67 4.21 7.73 10.37
CA ALA A 67 5.02 8.64 11.18
C ALA A 67 4.48 10.08 11.17
N VAL A 68 3.67 10.44 10.18
CA VAL A 68 3.11 11.79 10.04
C VAL A 68 1.74 11.86 10.69
N VAL A 69 1.62 12.75 11.70
CA VAL A 69 0.36 13.02 12.41
C VAL A 69 -0.68 13.58 11.43
N GLY A 70 -1.88 13.01 11.44
CA GLY A 70 -3.00 13.44 10.59
C GLY A 70 -3.18 12.65 9.28
N HIS A 71 -2.27 11.75 8.95
CA HIS A 71 -2.48 10.80 7.86
C HIS A 71 -3.11 9.51 8.42
N LEU A 72 -4.31 9.19 7.98
CA LEU A 72 -4.91 7.88 8.27
C LEU A 72 -4.25 6.84 7.33
N PRO A 73 -3.61 5.82 7.90
CA PRO A 73 -3.05 4.73 7.11
C PRO A 73 -4.20 3.88 6.59
N THR A 74 -4.71 4.18 5.41
CA THR A 74 -5.82 3.43 4.84
C THR A 74 -5.34 2.40 3.82
N ILE A 75 -6.01 1.25 3.83
CA ILE A 75 -5.97 0.27 2.75
C ILE A 75 -7.36 0.26 2.13
N ARG A 76 -7.45 0.46 0.82
CA ARG A 76 -8.71 0.48 0.09
C ARG A 76 -8.77 -0.64 -0.92
N SER A 77 -9.89 -1.34 -0.98
CA SER A 77 -10.23 -2.22 -2.08
C SER A 77 -11.13 -1.46 -3.06
N ILE A 78 -10.75 -1.42 -4.32
CA ILE A 78 -11.44 -0.66 -5.37
C ILE A 78 -11.80 -1.59 -6.50
N LYS A 79 -13.08 -1.59 -6.88
CA LYS A 79 -13.56 -2.27 -8.07
C LYS A 79 -13.32 -1.40 -9.30
N LEU A 80 -12.55 -1.90 -10.24
CA LEU A 80 -12.22 -1.22 -11.49
C LEU A 80 -13.36 -1.36 -12.52
N PRO A 81 -13.44 -0.48 -13.52
CA PRO A 81 -14.48 -0.54 -14.57
C PRO A 81 -14.54 -1.86 -15.35
N ASN A 82 -13.42 -2.58 -15.43
CA ASN A 82 -13.32 -3.90 -16.07
C ASN A 82 -13.69 -5.08 -15.16
N GLY A 83 -14.23 -4.81 -13.96
CA GLY A 83 -14.62 -5.81 -12.98
C GLY A 83 -13.49 -6.39 -12.12
N LYS A 84 -12.23 -6.04 -12.38
CA LYS A 84 -11.08 -6.42 -11.56
C LYS A 84 -11.01 -5.58 -10.29
N HIS A 85 -10.15 -5.99 -9.35
CA HIS A 85 -9.96 -5.27 -8.09
C HIS A 85 -8.54 -4.74 -7.94
N ALA A 86 -8.46 -3.49 -7.49
CA ALA A 86 -7.22 -2.84 -7.11
C ALA A 86 -7.11 -2.75 -5.58
N LEU A 87 -5.92 -3.07 -5.05
CA LEU A 87 -5.55 -2.79 -3.68
C LEU A 87 -4.79 -1.47 -3.63
N VAL A 88 -5.30 -0.50 -2.90
CA VAL A 88 -4.63 0.80 -2.72
C VAL A 88 -4.08 0.90 -1.31
N LEU A 89 -2.77 1.06 -1.22
CA LEU A 89 -2.06 1.35 0.02
C LEU A 89 -1.88 2.87 0.10
N GLY A 90 -2.58 3.53 1.02
CA GLY A 90 -2.58 4.99 1.18
C GLY A 90 -1.32 5.53 1.88
N ALA A 91 -0.52 4.66 2.47
CA ALA A 91 0.74 5.01 3.12
C ALA A 91 1.78 3.92 2.91
N ARG A 92 3.04 4.26 3.14
CA ARG A 92 4.16 3.31 3.15
C ARG A 92 5.13 3.68 4.26
N THR A 93 5.81 2.68 4.80
CA THR A 93 6.94 2.87 5.71
C THR A 93 8.16 3.27 4.90
N HIS A 94 8.84 4.34 5.28
CA HIS A 94 10.08 4.76 4.63
C HIS A 94 11.30 4.23 5.37
N TYR A 95 12.38 4.00 4.65
CA TYR A 95 13.60 3.47 5.25
C TYR A 95 14.19 4.39 6.32
N TYR A 96 14.10 5.71 6.13
CA TYR A 96 14.59 6.70 7.08
C TYR A 96 13.82 6.73 8.42
N GLU A 97 12.66 6.06 8.51
CA GLU A 97 11.92 5.91 9.77
C GLU A 97 12.61 4.93 10.75
N GLY A 98 13.68 4.24 10.32
CA GLY A 98 14.46 3.37 11.16
C GLY A 98 13.85 1.99 11.47
N HIS A 99 12.72 1.66 10.84
CA HIS A 99 12.01 0.39 11.08
C HIS A 99 12.59 -0.83 10.33
N GLY A 100 13.65 -0.62 9.55
CA GLY A 100 14.33 -1.67 8.79
C GLY A 100 13.59 -2.13 7.54
N VAL A 101 14.32 -2.78 6.64
CA VAL A 101 13.84 -3.19 5.30
C VAL A 101 12.64 -4.12 5.36
N ARG A 102 12.54 -4.99 6.37
CA ARG A 102 11.42 -5.95 6.49
C ARG A 102 10.07 -5.25 6.52
N ARG A 103 9.97 -4.09 7.21
CA ARG A 103 8.75 -3.27 7.28
C ARG A 103 8.55 -2.44 6.03
N VAL A 104 9.63 -1.89 5.46
CA VAL A 104 9.57 -1.08 4.24
C VAL A 104 8.96 -1.87 3.06
N VAL A 105 9.34 -3.13 2.88
CA VAL A 105 8.87 -3.96 1.76
C VAL A 105 7.60 -4.76 2.07
N HIS A 106 7.03 -4.60 3.27
CA HIS A 106 5.87 -5.40 3.69
C HIS A 106 4.64 -5.17 2.80
N GLY A 107 4.38 -3.92 2.42
CA GLY A 107 3.27 -3.60 1.53
C GLY A 107 3.33 -4.33 0.18
N VAL A 108 4.52 -4.42 -0.42
CA VAL A 108 4.73 -5.16 -1.68
C VAL A 108 4.52 -6.66 -1.49
N ARG A 109 5.02 -7.24 -0.40
CA ARG A 109 4.80 -8.66 -0.08
C ARG A 109 3.31 -8.96 0.16
N THR A 110 2.62 -8.08 0.87
CA THR A 110 1.18 -8.21 1.12
C THR A 110 0.41 -8.10 -0.20
N ALA A 111 0.72 -7.14 -1.06
CA ALA A 111 0.12 -7.01 -2.38
C ALA A 111 0.27 -8.30 -3.20
N ALA A 112 1.47 -8.88 -3.24
CA ALA A 112 1.70 -10.16 -3.91
C ALA A 112 0.87 -11.30 -3.27
N ALA A 113 0.76 -11.33 -1.94
CA ALA A 113 -0.03 -12.33 -1.23
C ALA A 113 -1.54 -12.19 -1.46
N THR A 114 -2.06 -10.99 -1.78
CA THR A 114 -3.47 -10.82 -2.21
C THR A 114 -3.72 -11.27 -3.65
N GLY A 115 -2.69 -11.71 -4.38
CA GLY A 115 -2.79 -12.17 -5.76
C GLY A 115 -2.47 -11.12 -6.83
N ALA A 116 -2.11 -9.90 -6.42
CA ALA A 116 -1.76 -8.83 -7.36
C ALA A 116 -0.58 -9.23 -8.26
N LYS A 117 -0.75 -9.02 -9.56
CA LYS A 117 0.27 -9.32 -10.59
C LYS A 117 1.08 -8.08 -10.98
N ILE A 118 0.57 -6.90 -10.66
CA ILE A 118 1.19 -5.62 -10.95
C ILE A 118 1.20 -4.81 -9.67
N MET A 119 2.34 -4.17 -9.37
CA MET A 119 2.47 -3.20 -8.28
C MET A 119 2.94 -1.87 -8.85
N VAL A 120 2.15 -0.82 -8.64
CA VAL A 120 2.49 0.55 -9.02
C VAL A 120 2.93 1.31 -7.76
N LEU A 121 4.16 1.78 -7.76
CA LEU A 121 4.74 2.55 -6.67
C LEU A 121 4.86 4.01 -7.11
N THR A 122 4.03 4.89 -6.53
CA THR A 122 4.12 6.32 -6.81
C THR A 122 4.99 7.03 -5.79
N ASN A 123 5.58 8.12 -6.18
CA ASN A 123 6.30 9.05 -5.30
C ASN A 123 6.19 10.48 -5.82
N GLY A 124 6.45 11.45 -4.95
CA GLY A 124 6.73 12.84 -5.32
C GLY A 124 8.19 13.12 -4.99
N CYS A 125 8.98 13.50 -5.98
CA CYS A 125 10.40 13.81 -5.80
C CYS A 125 10.76 15.15 -6.48
N GLY A 126 11.91 15.71 -6.09
CA GLY A 126 12.47 16.88 -6.76
C GLY A 126 13.00 16.51 -8.15
N GLY A 127 12.68 17.32 -9.15
CA GLY A 127 13.23 17.20 -10.48
C GLY A 127 14.64 17.80 -10.56
N ILE A 128 15.59 17.08 -11.17
CA ILE A 128 16.93 17.59 -11.42
C ILE A 128 16.99 18.38 -12.75
N LYS A 129 16.14 18.00 -13.70
CA LYS A 129 16.12 18.63 -15.03
C LYS A 129 15.33 19.93 -14.97
N GLU A 130 16.00 21.05 -15.16
CA GLU A 130 15.44 22.42 -15.08
C GLU A 130 14.25 22.67 -16.02
N THR A 131 14.19 21.94 -17.15
CA THR A 131 13.10 22.09 -18.13
C THR A 131 11.82 21.32 -17.76
N TRP A 132 11.83 20.56 -16.68
CA TRP A 132 10.64 19.85 -16.21
C TRP A 132 9.83 20.76 -15.28
N ALA A 133 8.59 20.99 -15.65
CA ALA A 133 7.65 21.70 -14.80
C ALA A 133 7.19 20.85 -13.62
N GLU A 134 6.70 21.50 -12.57
CA GLU A 134 6.01 20.82 -11.47
C GLU A 134 4.87 19.95 -12.00
N GLY A 135 4.73 18.74 -11.45
CA GLY A 135 3.72 17.78 -11.86
C GLY A 135 4.07 16.97 -13.12
N THR A 136 5.29 17.10 -13.66
CA THR A 136 5.74 16.25 -14.77
C THR A 136 5.80 14.79 -14.34
N PRO A 137 5.00 13.87 -14.98
CA PRO A 137 5.09 12.45 -14.69
C PRO A 137 6.35 11.87 -15.34
N VAL A 138 7.04 11.01 -14.61
CA VAL A 138 8.25 10.29 -15.06
C VAL A 138 8.08 8.81 -14.76
N LEU A 139 8.30 7.94 -15.74
CA LEU A 139 8.29 6.49 -15.63
C LEU A 139 9.73 5.96 -15.69
#